data_85271f2d043425d6b30e4c319d7ac833
#
_entry.id   85271f2d043425d6b30e4c319d7ac833
#
_cell.length_a   1.000
_cell.length_b   1.000
_cell.length_c   1.000
_cell.angle_alpha   90.00
_cell.angle_beta   90.00
_cell.angle_gamma   90.00
#
_symmetry.space_group_name_H-M   'P 1'
#
loop_
_entity.id
_entity.type
_entity.pdbx_description
1 polymer ?
#
loop_
_entity_poly.entity_id
_entity_poly.type
_entity_poly.pdbx_seq_one_letter_code
_entity_poly.pdbx_strand_id
1 'polypeptide(L)' 'SPKRYYLELRLKKARSLLLQTNMSVINVALACGFSSPSHFSKCYRAYYARTPYRERGLPNASAAES' A
#
# COMPACT_ATOMS: atom_id res chain seq x y z
N SER A 1 -2.47 13.78 -14.50
CA SER A 1 -2.30 12.90 -15.64
C SER A 1 -3.09 11.62 -15.46
N PRO A 2 -3.45 10.92 -16.54
CA PRO A 2 -4.19 9.67 -16.41
C PRO A 2 -3.49 8.63 -15.55
N LYS A 3 -2.16 8.53 -15.66
CA LYS A 3 -1.40 7.58 -14.85
C LYS A 3 -1.54 7.87 -13.36
N ARG A 4 -1.50 9.14 -13.00
CA ARG A 4 -1.64 9.52 -11.61
C ARG A 4 -3.04 9.21 -11.09
N TYR A 5 -4.04 9.44 -11.92
CA TYR A 5 -5.42 9.14 -11.55
C TYR A 5 -5.60 7.65 -11.25
N TYR A 6 -5.06 6.80 -12.12
CA TYR A 6 -5.14 5.35 -11.91
C TYR A 6 -4.37 4.92 -10.68
N LEU A 7 -3.21 5.54 -10.45
CA LEU A 7 -2.44 5.24 -9.26
C LEU A 7 -3.22 5.58 -7.99
N GLU A 8 -3.88 6.72 -8.00
CA GLU A 8 -4.69 7.12 -6.85
C GLU A 8 -5.82 6.13 -6.59
N LEU A 9 -6.48 5.65 -7.64
CA LEU A 9 -7.53 4.66 -7.49
C LEU A 9 -7.00 3.36 -6.88
N ARG A 10 -5.84 2.93 -7.35
CA ARG A 10 -5.20 1.72 -6.81
C ARG A 10 -4.87 1.89 -5.34
N LEU A 11 -4.33 3.04 -4.96
CA LEU A 11 -3.98 3.30 -3.58
C LEU A 11 -5.20 3.40 -2.68
N LYS A 12 -6.27 4.00 -3.16
CA LYS A 12 -7.51 4.06 -2.40
C LYS A 12 -8.10 2.67 -2.17
N LYS A 13 -8.07 1.83 -3.19
CA LYS A 13 -8.53 0.46 -3.06
C LYS A 13 -7.65 -0.30 -2.06
N ALA A 14 -6.35 -0.10 -2.15
CA ALA A 14 -5.41 -0.76 -1.24
C ALA A 14 -5.69 -0.36 0.20
N ARG A 15 -5.92 0.92 0.45
CA ARG A 15 -6.21 1.39 1.79
C ARG A 15 -7.48 0.72 2.33
N SER A 16 -8.51 0.64 1.49
CA SER A 16 -9.74 -0.02 1.87
C SER A 16 -9.50 -1.48 2.25
N LEU A 17 -8.73 -2.21 1.45
CA LEU A 17 -8.41 -3.59 1.74
C LEU A 17 -7.59 -3.73 3.03
N LEU A 18 -6.66 -2.82 3.26
CA LEU A 18 -5.85 -2.85 4.47
C LEU A 18 -6.67 -2.64 5.72
N LEU A 19 -7.69 -1.80 5.64
CA LEU A 19 -8.50 -1.44 6.80
C LEU A 19 -9.68 -2.38 7.01
N GLN A 20 -10.19 -2.98 5.94
CA GLN A 20 -11.43 -3.75 6.01
C GLN A 20 -11.24 -5.25 5.88
N THR A 21 -10.04 -5.72 5.58
CA THR A 21 -9.76 -7.14 5.44
C THR A 21 -8.52 -7.51 6.21
N ASN A 22 -8.30 -8.82 6.32
CA ASN A 22 -7.09 -9.35 6.95
C ASN A 22 -6.02 -9.72 5.92
N MET A 23 -6.17 -9.27 4.68
CA MET A 23 -5.18 -9.55 3.65
C MET A 23 -3.82 -9.01 4.06
N SER A 24 -2.77 -9.76 3.74
CA SER A 24 -1.42 -9.29 4.00
C SER A 24 -1.12 -8.08 3.10
N VAL A 25 -0.15 -7.26 3.52
CA VAL A 25 0.26 -6.12 2.72
C VAL A 25 0.72 -6.56 1.34
N ILE A 26 1.44 -7.69 1.28
CA ILE A 26 1.90 -8.23 0.00
C ILE A 26 0.72 -8.58 -0.90
N ASN A 27 -0.27 -9.26 -0.35
CA ASN A 27 -1.45 -9.63 -1.12
C ASN A 27 -2.24 -8.41 -1.58
N VAL A 28 -2.35 -7.40 -0.72
CA VAL A 28 -3.03 -6.16 -1.10
C VAL A 28 -2.31 -5.50 -2.28
N ALA A 29 -0.98 -5.47 -2.23
CA ALA A 29 -0.20 -4.87 -3.30
C ALA A 29 -0.46 -5.58 -4.63
N LEU A 30 -0.43 -6.91 -4.62
CA LEU A 30 -0.66 -7.68 -5.84
C LEU A 30 -2.10 -7.55 -6.33
N ALA A 31 -3.05 -7.53 -5.41
CA ALA A 31 -4.46 -7.40 -5.77
C ALA A 31 -4.76 -6.05 -6.41
N CYS A 32 -3.99 -5.03 -6.05
CA CYS A 32 -4.18 -3.69 -6.59
C CYS A 32 -3.34 -3.43 -7.84
N GLY A 33 -2.65 -4.44 -8.34
CA GLY A 33 -1.94 -4.33 -9.61
C GLY A 33 -0.52 -3.81 -9.51
N PHE A 34 0.06 -3.79 -8.31
CA PHE A 34 1.46 -3.40 -8.17
C PHE A 34 2.37 -4.58 -8.48
N SER A 35 3.49 -4.29 -9.13
CA SER A 35 4.41 -5.34 -9.54
C SER A 35 5.22 -5.90 -8.37
N SER A 36 5.39 -5.13 -7.32
CA SER A 36 6.11 -5.60 -6.15
C SER A 36 5.62 -4.89 -4.90
N PRO A 37 5.75 -5.53 -3.73
CA PRO A 37 5.40 -4.87 -2.46
C PRO A 37 6.23 -3.64 -2.18
N SER A 38 7.50 -3.64 -2.59
CA SER A 38 8.37 -2.48 -2.41
C SER A 38 7.85 -1.28 -3.17
N HIS A 39 7.46 -1.49 -4.41
CA HIS A 39 6.90 -0.41 -5.23
C HIS A 39 5.60 0.11 -4.62
N PHE A 40 4.76 -0.81 -4.17
CA PHE A 40 3.51 -0.45 -3.52
C PHE A 40 3.75 0.41 -2.28
N SER A 41 4.65 -0.02 -1.40
CA SER A 41 4.96 0.72 -0.17
C SER A 41 5.47 2.11 -0.48
N LYS A 42 6.31 2.22 -1.49
CA LYS A 42 6.88 3.50 -1.89
C LYS A 42 5.80 4.46 -2.38
N CYS A 43 4.92 3.97 -3.24
CA CYS A 43 3.83 4.78 -3.75
C CYS A 43 2.84 5.16 -2.66
N TYR A 44 2.52 4.20 -1.79
CA TYR A 44 1.60 4.45 -0.69
C TYR A 44 2.13 5.54 0.23
N ARG A 45 3.41 5.43 0.60
CA ARG A 45 4.03 6.43 1.47
C ARG A 45 4.07 7.81 0.81
N ALA A 46 4.33 7.85 -0.49
CA ALA A 46 4.35 9.12 -1.21
C ALA A 46 2.98 9.78 -1.24
N TYR A 47 1.92 8.99 -1.31
CA TYR A 47 0.57 9.51 -1.43
C TYR A 47 -0.06 9.83 -0.08
N TYR A 48 0.07 8.92 0.89
CA TYR A 48 -0.57 9.05 2.20
C TYR A 48 0.36 9.50 3.31
N ALA A 49 1.64 9.66 3.04
CA ALA A 49 2.66 10.04 4.02
C ALA A 49 2.83 9.01 5.13
N ARG A 50 2.46 7.76 4.88
CA ARG A 50 2.66 6.66 5.82
C ARG A 50 2.75 5.35 5.06
N THR A 51 3.37 4.34 5.66
CA THR A 51 3.48 3.04 5.01
C THR A 51 2.17 2.28 5.16
N PRO A 52 1.91 1.30 4.27
CA PRO A 52 0.72 0.46 4.41
C PRO A 52 0.72 -0.34 5.71
N TYR A 53 1.89 -0.68 6.24
CA TYR A 53 1.98 -1.37 7.52
C TYR A 53 1.45 -0.50 8.64
N ARG A 54 1.82 0.76 8.65
CA ARG A 54 1.33 1.69 9.67
C ARG A 54 -0.16 1.96 9.50
N GLU A 55 -0.64 1.96 8.29
CA GLU A 55 -2.07 2.13 8.06
C GLU A 55 -2.88 1.06 8.77
N ARG A 56 -2.35 -0.16 8.81
CA ARG A 56 -3.00 -1.27 9.46
C ARG A 56 -2.75 -1.31 10.97
N GLY A 57 -1.90 -0.43 11.47
CA GLY A 57 -1.57 -0.41 12.88
C GLY A 57 -0.45 -1.35 13.28
N LEU A 58 0.22 -1.94 12.31
CA LEU A 58 1.37 -2.81 12.57
C LEU A 58 2.62 -1.97 12.74
N PRO A 59 3.65 -2.49 13.44
CA PRO A 59 4.94 -1.82 13.46
C PRO A 59 5.41 -1.60 12.05
N ASN A 60 6.13 -0.50 11.83
CA ASN A 60 6.63 -0.22 10.50
C ASN A 60 7.62 -1.32 10.11
N ALA A 61 7.23 -2.13 9.15
CA ALA A 61 8.05 -3.26 8.75
C ALA A 61 9.37 -2.83 8.16
N SER A 62 9.46 -1.63 7.65
CA SER A 62 10.74 -1.15 7.14
C SER A 62 11.76 -1.01 8.25
N ALA A 63 11.31 -0.81 9.48
CA ALA A 63 12.22 -0.79 10.61
C ALA A 63 12.82 -2.18 10.85
N ALA A 64 12.08 -3.21 10.52
CA ALA A 64 12.54 -4.58 10.71
C ALA A 64 13.23 -5.14 9.48
N GLU A 65 12.79 -4.74 8.32
CA GLU A 65 13.25 -5.33 7.09
C GLU A 65 14.21 -4.46 6.29
N SER A 66 14.19 -3.21 6.58
CA SER A 66 15.01 -2.26 5.82
C SER A 66 16.44 -2.44 6.09
#